data_616ca08eb325e5a78589a70de2ef522b
#
_entry.id   616ca08eb325e5a78589a70de2ef522b
#
_cell.length_a   1.000
_cell.length_b   1.000
_cell.length_c   1.000
_cell.angle_alpha   90.00
_cell.angle_beta   90.00
_cell.angle_gamma   90.00
#
_symmetry.space_group_name_H-M   'P 1'
#
loop_
_entity.id
_entity.type
_entity.pdbx_description
1 polymer ?
#
loop_
_entity_poly.entity_id
_entity_poly.type
_entity_poly.pdbx_seq_one_letter_code
_entity_poly.pdbx_strand_id
1 'polypeptide(L)'
;NDSQPFEMLVTALPEDSQIGLIDRLMNRAMSEKPKLAQQADKLARWFVARILVLSVLVFIGWYIVDPSQAVWATVAVLVATCPCALSLATPIALTVSTNRLASYGFLTTRGHTLQTLAEITHVAFDKTGTLTYGKPNLLNIELLAANDVTTDTNDEKDSLLAIAAALEVGSRHPIAHALLTAAYQLHLPATQVLQHYPAGGVEAMIDGVLYRIGHVDFALNIANRTNINNDLVIDLVAERASSAVVLSCQKDESITWQALACFYFNDKVRDSAQSMLYSLKALGIEPIMLTGDPSSQALEMANNLGMQSAYNGLSPMDKVNHIQHLQAQGAVVLMVGDGINDAPVLAAADVSTSIAGAADLAQVSSDSIILNGQIEAIIAAKRIADKTKRIIKQNLRWALIYNSSVLIPAALGYVPPWLAAIGMSLSSLFVVLNALRLKRA
;
A
#
# COMPACT_ATOMS: atom_id res chain seq x y z
N ASN A 1 3.53 31.16 6.52
CA ASN A 1 4.20 32.38 6.06
C ASN A 1 3.58 33.56 6.73
N ASP A 2 4.13 33.95 7.88
CA ASP A 2 3.37 34.90 8.68
C ASP A 2 3.73 36.38 8.44
N SER A 3 4.77 36.76 7.74
CA SER A 3 4.98 38.20 7.54
C SER A 3 6.25 38.62 6.78
N GLN A 4 7.07 37.70 6.26
CA GLN A 4 8.26 38.10 5.51
C GLN A 4 8.24 37.56 4.07
N PRO A 5 8.62 38.40 3.07
CA PRO A 5 8.78 37.89 1.71
C PRO A 5 9.92 36.87 1.66
N PHE A 6 9.76 35.82 0.86
CA PHE A 6 10.79 34.82 0.61
C PHE A 6 10.91 34.57 -0.90
N GLU A 7 12.09 34.21 -1.33
CA GLU A 7 12.34 33.79 -2.70
C GLU A 7 12.16 32.27 -2.82
N MET A 8 11.44 31.83 -3.87
CA MET A 8 11.25 30.42 -4.18
C MET A 8 11.80 30.12 -5.56
N LEU A 9 12.58 29.05 -5.64
CA LEU A 9 12.96 28.45 -6.90
C LEU A 9 11.91 27.40 -7.32
N VAL A 10 11.29 27.61 -8.47
CA VAL A 10 10.37 26.63 -9.05
C VAL A 10 11.22 25.50 -9.67
N THR A 11 11.18 24.30 -9.08
CA THR A 11 11.96 23.14 -9.52
C THR A 11 11.18 22.19 -10.44
N ALA A 12 9.85 22.31 -10.50
CA ALA A 12 8.98 21.50 -11.36
C ALA A 12 7.77 22.32 -11.82
N LEU A 13 7.28 22.05 -13.02
CA LEU A 13 6.02 22.61 -13.50
C LEU A 13 4.85 22.06 -12.66
N PRO A 14 3.69 22.78 -12.58
CA PRO A 14 2.53 22.29 -11.83
C PRO A 14 2.10 20.88 -12.21
N GLU A 15 2.22 20.53 -13.48
CA GLU A 15 1.88 19.19 -14.01
C GLU A 15 2.85 18.09 -13.55
N ASP A 16 4.11 18.42 -13.31
CA ASP A 16 5.18 17.51 -12.87
C ASP A 16 5.40 17.56 -11.36
N SER A 17 4.65 18.43 -10.67
CA SER A 17 4.68 18.52 -9.21
C SER A 17 4.01 17.30 -8.57
N GLN A 18 4.33 17.04 -7.29
CA GLN A 18 3.67 15.98 -6.51
C GLN A 18 2.16 16.18 -6.42
N ILE A 19 1.70 17.43 -6.31
CA ILE A 19 0.26 17.76 -6.29
C ILE A 19 -0.37 17.44 -7.64
N GLY A 20 0.27 17.78 -8.75
CA GLY A 20 -0.19 17.45 -10.10
C GLY A 20 -0.25 15.94 -10.34
N LEU A 21 0.70 15.17 -9.80
CA LEU A 21 0.66 13.71 -9.87
C LEU A 21 -0.49 13.12 -9.05
N ILE A 22 -0.70 13.59 -7.82
CA ILE A 22 -1.83 13.18 -6.97
C ILE A 22 -3.16 13.45 -7.69
N ASP A 23 -3.32 14.65 -8.28
CA ASP A 23 -4.53 15.00 -9.03
C ASP A 23 -4.75 14.07 -10.22
N ARG A 24 -3.70 13.77 -11.00
CA ARG A 24 -3.78 12.80 -12.12
C ARG A 24 -4.18 11.40 -11.64
N LEU A 25 -3.60 10.90 -10.54
CA LEU A 25 -3.93 9.58 -9.98
C LEU A 25 -5.37 9.54 -9.49
N MET A 26 -5.85 10.58 -8.81
CA MET A 26 -7.24 10.68 -8.39
C MET A 26 -8.20 10.75 -9.57
N ASN A 27 -7.89 11.54 -10.59
CA ASN A 27 -8.71 11.65 -11.80
C ASN A 27 -8.77 10.32 -12.56
N ARG A 28 -7.67 9.58 -12.63
CA ARG A 28 -7.62 8.23 -13.20
C ARG A 28 -8.52 7.28 -12.42
N ALA A 29 -8.42 7.27 -11.08
CA ALA A 29 -9.26 6.42 -10.23
C ALA A 29 -10.76 6.73 -10.41
N MET A 30 -11.13 8.00 -10.60
CA MET A 30 -12.51 8.41 -10.84
C MET A 30 -13.00 8.06 -12.25
N SER A 31 -12.12 8.00 -13.25
CA SER A 31 -12.47 7.67 -14.64
C SER A 31 -12.67 6.17 -14.87
N GLU A 32 -12.01 5.32 -14.09
CA GLU A 32 -12.18 3.87 -14.17
C GLU A 32 -13.52 3.46 -13.55
N LYS A 33 -14.40 2.84 -14.35
CA LYS A 33 -15.70 2.34 -13.86
C LYS A 33 -15.53 1.05 -13.06
N PRO A 34 -15.83 1.05 -11.75
CA PRO A 34 -15.83 -0.17 -10.92
C PRO A 34 -16.80 -1.23 -11.43
N LYS A 35 -16.56 -2.50 -11.10
CA LYS A 35 -17.43 -3.64 -11.51
C LYS A 35 -18.89 -3.44 -11.10
N LEU A 36 -19.14 -2.90 -9.89
CA LEU A 36 -20.50 -2.58 -9.44
C LEU A 36 -21.18 -1.51 -10.32
N ALA A 37 -20.45 -0.49 -10.74
CA ALA A 37 -20.99 0.53 -11.63
C ALA A 37 -21.31 -0.05 -13.01
N GLN A 38 -20.43 -0.93 -13.55
CA GLN A 38 -20.69 -1.63 -14.81
C GLN A 38 -21.90 -2.57 -14.71
N GLN A 39 -22.08 -3.26 -13.59
CA GLN A 39 -23.26 -4.10 -13.33
C GLN A 39 -24.53 -3.25 -13.22
N ALA A 40 -24.48 -2.11 -12.52
CA ALA A 40 -25.60 -1.18 -12.45
C ALA A 40 -25.97 -0.61 -13.83
N ASP A 41 -24.98 -0.25 -14.65
CA ASP A 41 -25.20 0.20 -16.04
C ASP A 41 -25.83 -0.90 -16.92
N LYS A 42 -25.41 -2.18 -16.74
CA LYS A 42 -26.00 -3.31 -17.44
C LYS A 42 -27.46 -3.55 -17.03
N LEU A 43 -27.74 -3.49 -15.74
CA LEU A 43 -29.11 -3.59 -15.22
C LEU A 43 -29.99 -2.44 -15.70
N ALA A 44 -29.46 -1.22 -15.70
CA ALA A 44 -30.17 -0.03 -16.20
C ALA A 44 -30.55 -0.17 -17.68
N ARG A 45 -29.65 -0.65 -18.53
CA ARG A 45 -29.94 -0.87 -19.97
C ARG A 45 -31.06 -1.89 -20.18
N TRP A 46 -31.03 -3.02 -19.45
CA TRP A 46 -32.09 -4.01 -19.52
C TRP A 46 -33.43 -3.47 -19.01
N PHE A 47 -33.38 -2.66 -17.95
CA PHE A 47 -34.57 -2.00 -17.40
C PHE A 47 -35.18 -1.04 -18.41
N VAL A 48 -34.37 -0.16 -19.03
CA VAL A 48 -34.84 0.79 -20.05
C VAL A 48 -35.49 0.05 -21.24
N ALA A 49 -34.87 -1.01 -21.76
CA ALA A 49 -35.44 -1.78 -22.86
C ALA A 49 -36.83 -2.34 -22.52
N ARG A 50 -37.01 -2.89 -21.30
CA ARG A 50 -38.31 -3.41 -20.84
C ARG A 50 -39.35 -2.29 -20.69
N ILE A 51 -38.95 -1.12 -20.19
CA ILE A 51 -39.82 0.03 -20.02
C ILE A 51 -40.33 0.56 -21.39
N LEU A 52 -39.45 0.62 -22.38
CA LEU A 52 -39.87 1.02 -23.72
C LEU A 52 -40.94 0.11 -24.30
N VAL A 53 -40.74 -1.21 -24.17
CA VAL A 53 -41.75 -2.19 -24.59
C VAL A 53 -43.07 -2.00 -23.82
N LEU A 54 -42.97 -1.84 -22.48
CA LEU A 54 -44.17 -1.63 -21.65
C LEU A 54 -44.88 -0.34 -21.97
N SER A 55 -44.14 0.74 -22.27
CA SER A 55 -44.71 2.02 -22.65
C SER A 55 -45.54 1.93 -23.96
N VAL A 56 -45.04 1.13 -24.93
CA VAL A 56 -45.80 0.86 -26.15
C VAL A 56 -47.08 0.07 -25.85
N LEU A 57 -46.99 -0.94 -24.98
CA LEU A 57 -48.14 -1.75 -24.58
C LEU A 57 -49.19 -0.88 -23.83
N VAL A 58 -48.75 0.00 -22.93
CA VAL A 58 -49.61 0.97 -22.22
C VAL A 58 -50.27 1.91 -23.19
N PHE A 59 -49.51 2.44 -24.19
CA PHE A 59 -50.07 3.32 -25.21
C PHE A 59 -51.16 2.59 -26.01
N ILE A 60 -50.92 1.41 -26.52
CA ILE A 60 -51.90 0.63 -27.29
C ILE A 60 -53.13 0.30 -26.42
N GLY A 61 -52.93 -0.14 -25.18
CA GLY A 61 -54.03 -0.45 -24.27
C GLY A 61 -54.97 0.73 -24.02
N TRP A 62 -54.38 1.88 -23.67
CA TRP A 62 -55.14 3.09 -23.47
C TRP A 62 -55.75 3.66 -24.78
N TYR A 63 -55.09 3.54 -25.90
CA TYR A 63 -55.61 3.95 -27.20
C TYR A 63 -56.88 3.20 -27.57
N ILE A 64 -57.02 1.95 -27.13
CA ILE A 64 -58.25 1.15 -27.35
C ILE A 64 -59.34 1.49 -26.34
N VAL A 65 -58.99 1.80 -25.07
CA VAL A 65 -59.98 2.02 -23.99
C VAL A 65 -60.39 3.47 -23.94
N ASP A 66 -59.45 4.42 -23.92
CA ASP A 66 -59.67 5.85 -23.91
C ASP A 66 -58.49 6.57 -24.58
N PRO A 67 -58.57 6.94 -25.86
CA PRO A 67 -57.49 7.61 -26.60
C PRO A 67 -56.97 8.91 -25.96
N SER A 68 -57.83 9.61 -25.19
CA SER A 68 -57.43 10.86 -24.52
C SER A 68 -56.39 10.62 -23.40
N GLN A 69 -56.39 9.48 -22.79
CA GLN A 69 -55.44 9.07 -21.71
C GLN A 69 -54.19 8.41 -22.26
N ALA A 70 -54.17 7.91 -23.49
CA ALA A 70 -53.07 7.11 -24.03
C ALA A 70 -51.72 7.83 -23.94
N VAL A 71 -51.65 9.10 -24.36
CA VAL A 71 -50.40 9.90 -24.30
C VAL A 71 -50.01 10.20 -22.85
N TRP A 72 -50.97 10.58 -22.00
CA TRP A 72 -50.72 10.97 -20.61
C TRP A 72 -50.20 9.80 -19.79
N ALA A 73 -50.83 8.63 -19.87
CA ALA A 73 -50.38 7.42 -19.16
C ALA A 73 -49.02 6.94 -19.65
N THR A 74 -48.78 7.00 -20.97
CA THR A 74 -47.46 6.60 -21.54
C THR A 74 -46.35 7.53 -21.08
N VAL A 75 -46.57 8.84 -21.13
CA VAL A 75 -45.58 9.82 -20.65
C VAL A 75 -45.37 9.67 -19.14
N ALA A 76 -46.40 9.41 -18.36
CA ALA A 76 -46.28 9.17 -16.93
C ALA A 76 -45.39 7.94 -16.63
N VAL A 77 -45.58 6.83 -17.37
CA VAL A 77 -44.74 5.64 -17.26
C VAL A 77 -43.29 5.90 -17.63
N LEU A 78 -43.02 6.59 -18.75
CA LEU A 78 -41.67 6.92 -19.19
C LEU A 78 -40.94 7.82 -18.17
N VAL A 79 -41.62 8.83 -17.63
CA VAL A 79 -41.03 9.75 -16.64
C VAL A 79 -40.83 9.05 -15.30
N ALA A 80 -41.86 8.33 -14.79
CA ALA A 80 -41.79 7.65 -13.48
C ALA A 80 -40.70 6.60 -13.39
N THR A 81 -40.36 5.99 -14.51
CA THR A 81 -39.40 4.84 -14.57
C THR A 81 -38.03 5.24 -15.06
N CYS A 82 -37.72 6.53 -15.17
CA CYS A 82 -36.33 6.95 -15.46
C CYS A 82 -35.36 6.34 -14.43
N PRO A 83 -34.29 5.63 -14.87
CA PRO A 83 -33.33 5.04 -13.96
C PRO A 83 -32.30 6.04 -13.39
N CYS A 84 -32.69 7.36 -13.30
CA CYS A 84 -31.78 8.43 -12.90
C CYS A 84 -31.17 8.19 -11.50
N ALA A 85 -31.99 7.77 -10.53
CA ALA A 85 -31.51 7.43 -9.20
C ALA A 85 -30.56 6.22 -9.21
N LEU A 86 -30.81 5.24 -10.08
CA LEU A 86 -29.99 4.03 -10.23
C LEU A 86 -28.60 4.37 -10.79
N SER A 87 -28.52 5.22 -11.82
CA SER A 87 -27.27 5.61 -12.46
C SER A 87 -26.41 6.53 -11.59
N LEU A 88 -27.01 7.34 -10.71
CA LEU A 88 -26.32 8.25 -9.80
C LEU A 88 -25.85 7.58 -8.50
N ALA A 89 -26.44 6.45 -8.10
CA ALA A 89 -26.21 5.80 -6.82
C ALA A 89 -24.74 5.43 -6.56
N THR A 90 -24.06 4.86 -7.54
CA THR A 90 -22.68 4.41 -7.42
C THR A 90 -21.66 5.54 -7.59
N PRO A 91 -21.70 6.38 -8.65
CA PRO A 91 -20.70 7.43 -8.85
C PRO A 91 -20.60 8.41 -7.68
N ILE A 92 -21.75 8.90 -7.18
CA ILE A 92 -21.73 9.87 -6.07
C ILE A 92 -21.16 9.26 -4.80
N ALA A 93 -21.55 8.02 -4.46
CA ALA A 93 -21.02 7.33 -3.29
C ALA A 93 -19.50 7.13 -3.39
N LEU A 94 -18.99 6.74 -4.55
CA LEU A 94 -17.56 6.56 -4.78
C LEU A 94 -16.80 7.88 -4.68
N THR A 95 -17.26 8.94 -5.33
CA THR A 95 -16.59 10.26 -5.27
C THR A 95 -16.50 10.78 -3.84
N VAL A 96 -17.59 10.69 -3.08
CA VAL A 96 -17.61 11.14 -1.67
C VAL A 96 -16.64 10.29 -0.83
N SER A 97 -16.60 8.98 -1.05
CA SER A 97 -15.72 8.05 -0.32
C SER A 97 -14.27 8.26 -0.67
N THR A 98 -13.92 8.43 -1.95
CA THR A 98 -12.54 8.69 -2.40
C THR A 98 -12.01 9.99 -1.78
N ASN A 99 -12.81 11.05 -1.78
CA ASN A 99 -12.44 12.31 -1.13
C ASN A 99 -12.27 12.14 0.39
N ARG A 100 -13.11 11.32 1.02
CA ARG A 100 -12.97 11.03 2.45
C ARG A 100 -11.72 10.23 2.75
N LEU A 101 -11.38 9.23 1.95
CA LEU A 101 -10.13 8.46 2.08
C LEU A 101 -8.89 9.36 1.96
N ALA A 102 -8.89 10.26 0.98
CA ALA A 102 -7.79 11.21 0.80
C ALA A 102 -7.55 12.07 2.06
N SER A 103 -8.62 12.40 2.82
CA SER A 103 -8.47 13.14 4.10
C SER A 103 -7.80 12.32 5.22
N TYR A 104 -7.74 11.00 5.09
CA TYR A 104 -6.98 10.09 5.96
C TYR A 104 -5.58 9.75 5.40
N GLY A 105 -5.15 10.43 4.34
CA GLY A 105 -3.90 10.12 3.67
C GLY A 105 -3.90 8.81 2.87
N PHE A 106 -5.10 8.24 2.59
CA PHE A 106 -5.26 7.05 1.75
C PHE A 106 -5.75 7.46 0.36
N LEU A 107 -4.86 7.39 -0.62
CA LEU A 107 -5.12 7.79 -1.99
C LEU A 107 -5.43 6.56 -2.85
N THR A 108 -6.61 6.54 -3.48
CA THR A 108 -6.96 5.49 -4.45
C THR A 108 -6.51 5.88 -5.84
N THR A 109 -5.83 4.97 -6.55
CA THR A 109 -5.33 5.17 -7.92
C THR A 109 -6.16 4.42 -8.97
N ARG A 110 -7.01 3.47 -8.52
CA ARG A 110 -7.87 2.64 -9.36
C ARG A 110 -9.32 2.67 -8.89
N GLY A 111 -10.25 2.63 -9.84
CA GLY A 111 -11.68 2.71 -9.56
C GLY A 111 -12.25 1.52 -8.78
N HIS A 112 -11.67 0.32 -8.90
CA HIS A 112 -12.15 -0.88 -8.21
C HIS A 112 -11.68 -0.97 -6.74
N THR A 113 -10.68 -0.21 -6.34
CA THR A 113 -10.02 -0.28 -5.03
C THR A 113 -11.01 -0.29 -3.87
N LEU A 114 -11.93 0.69 -3.80
CA LEU A 114 -12.93 0.78 -2.74
C LEU A 114 -13.86 -0.44 -2.68
N GLN A 115 -14.21 -0.99 -3.83
CA GLN A 115 -15.07 -2.16 -3.90
C GLN A 115 -14.36 -3.40 -3.35
N THR A 116 -13.11 -3.62 -3.78
CA THR A 116 -12.31 -4.77 -3.35
C THR A 116 -11.94 -4.65 -1.87
N LEU A 117 -11.58 -3.45 -1.38
CA LEU A 117 -11.35 -3.20 0.04
C LEU A 117 -12.55 -3.58 0.93
N ALA A 118 -13.79 -3.43 0.44
CA ALA A 118 -14.97 -3.88 1.17
C ALA A 118 -15.13 -5.41 1.23
N GLU A 119 -14.35 -6.15 0.46
CA GLU A 119 -14.44 -7.62 0.33
C GLU A 119 -13.21 -8.34 0.89
N ILE A 120 -12.15 -7.62 1.27
CA ILE A 120 -10.92 -8.24 1.79
C ILE A 120 -11.19 -9.11 3.00
N THR A 121 -10.55 -10.28 2.98
CA THR A 121 -10.53 -11.25 4.07
C THR A 121 -9.16 -11.40 4.69
N HIS A 122 -8.11 -11.08 3.93
CA HIS A 122 -6.71 -11.18 4.34
C HIS A 122 -5.96 -9.90 3.98
N VAL A 123 -4.98 -9.53 4.81
CA VAL A 123 -4.03 -8.46 4.50
C VAL A 123 -2.63 -9.04 4.64
N ALA A 124 -1.93 -9.12 3.51
CA ALA A 124 -0.53 -9.50 3.47
C ALA A 124 0.35 -8.26 3.58
N PHE A 125 1.28 -8.27 4.53
CA PHE A 125 2.23 -7.20 4.77
C PHE A 125 3.64 -7.65 4.40
N ASP A 126 4.38 -6.81 3.67
CA ASP A 126 5.83 -6.91 3.71
C ASP A 126 6.34 -6.44 5.08
N LYS A 127 7.54 -6.86 5.47
CA LYS A 127 8.18 -6.43 6.73
C LYS A 127 8.76 -5.03 6.60
N THR A 128 9.72 -4.89 5.68
CA THR A 128 10.63 -3.74 5.61
C THR A 128 9.94 -2.53 4.98
N GLY A 129 10.01 -1.36 5.64
CA GLY A 129 9.34 -0.15 5.15
C GLY A 129 7.81 -0.17 5.25
N THR A 130 7.21 -1.31 5.62
CA THR A 130 5.76 -1.52 5.76
C THR A 130 5.35 -1.64 7.21
N LEU A 131 5.61 -2.76 7.87
CA LEU A 131 5.40 -2.91 9.32
C LEU A 131 6.47 -2.18 10.13
N THR A 132 7.64 -1.96 9.52
CA THR A 132 8.74 -1.18 10.07
C THR A 132 8.87 0.16 9.35
N TYR A 133 9.71 1.04 9.89
CA TYR A 133 9.95 2.35 9.26
C TYR A 133 10.84 2.29 8.01
N GLY A 134 11.51 1.15 7.73
CA GLY A 134 12.49 1.02 6.63
C GLY A 134 13.77 1.83 6.87
N LYS A 135 14.02 2.19 8.12
CA LYS A 135 15.18 2.96 8.56
C LYS A 135 15.93 2.14 9.62
N PRO A 136 16.86 1.28 9.20
CA PRO A 136 17.65 0.52 10.15
C PRO A 136 18.45 1.46 11.04
N ASN A 137 18.55 1.11 12.31
CA ASN A 137 19.43 1.76 13.26
C ASN A 137 20.46 0.74 13.73
N LEU A 138 21.69 1.20 13.97
CA LEU A 138 22.74 0.36 14.56
C LEU A 138 22.34 -0.04 15.97
N LEU A 139 22.22 -1.34 16.22
CA LEU A 139 21.81 -1.91 17.50
C LEU A 139 23.02 -2.25 18.36
N ASN A 140 24.01 -2.94 17.76
CA ASN A 140 25.20 -3.43 18.46
C ASN A 140 26.38 -3.58 17.50
N ILE A 141 27.58 -3.48 18.06
CA ILE A 141 28.84 -3.79 17.40
C ILE A 141 29.48 -4.91 18.19
N GLU A 142 29.71 -6.06 17.55
CA GLU A 142 30.41 -7.21 18.12
C GLU A 142 31.80 -7.28 17.52
N LEU A 143 32.81 -7.23 18.38
CA LEU A 143 34.22 -7.36 17.99
C LEU A 143 34.54 -8.84 17.72
N LEU A 144 35.12 -9.14 16.55
CA LEU A 144 35.40 -10.51 16.11
C LEU A 144 36.88 -10.87 16.21
N ALA A 145 37.74 -9.84 16.32
CA ALA A 145 39.19 -10.02 16.49
C ALA A 145 39.57 -9.68 17.94
N ALA A 146 39.57 -10.67 18.83
CA ALA A 146 40.12 -10.54 20.18
C ALA A 146 41.63 -10.81 20.14
N ASN A 147 42.44 -9.77 19.97
CA ASN A 147 43.84 -9.81 20.33
C ASN A 147 44.12 -8.71 21.35
N ASP A 148 44.41 -9.14 22.58
CA ASP A 148 44.81 -8.40 23.78
C ASP A 148 43.71 -7.71 24.62
N VAL A 149 43.64 -8.23 25.83
CA VAL A 149 42.65 -7.96 26.91
C VAL A 149 42.84 -6.60 27.62
N THR A 150 43.51 -5.59 27.02
CA THR A 150 43.93 -4.40 27.75
C THR A 150 43.47 -3.07 27.16
N THR A 151 42.73 -3.06 26.06
CA THR A 151 42.18 -1.79 25.48
C THR A 151 40.71 -1.62 25.87
N ASP A 152 40.32 -0.39 26.14
CA ASP A 152 38.92 -0.01 26.44
C ASP A 152 38.06 -0.37 25.23
N THR A 153 37.18 -1.35 25.39
CA THR A 153 36.35 -1.94 24.29
C THR A 153 35.49 -0.94 23.57
N ASN A 154 35.23 0.25 24.15
CA ASN A 154 34.43 1.31 23.54
C ASN A 154 35.25 2.12 22.50
N ASP A 155 36.49 2.48 22.80
CA ASP A 155 37.35 3.20 21.84
C ASP A 155 37.64 2.36 20.57
N GLU A 156 37.76 1.04 20.73
CA GLU A 156 37.96 0.14 19.59
C GLU A 156 36.67 0.03 18.74
N LYS A 157 35.48 -0.04 19.37
CA LYS A 157 34.20 -0.02 18.66
C LYS A 157 34.00 1.27 17.89
N ASP A 158 34.32 2.42 18.48
CA ASP A 158 34.20 3.71 17.85
C ASP A 158 35.18 3.85 16.66
N SER A 159 36.39 3.34 16.78
CA SER A 159 37.36 3.32 15.68
C SER A 159 36.87 2.46 14.51
N LEU A 160 36.36 1.23 14.76
CA LEU A 160 35.82 0.37 13.72
C LEU A 160 34.52 0.91 13.10
N LEU A 161 33.70 1.59 13.90
CA LEU A 161 32.51 2.29 13.42
C LEU A 161 32.89 3.45 12.49
N ALA A 162 33.93 4.22 12.83
CA ALA A 162 34.44 5.28 11.98
C ALA A 162 34.95 4.76 10.63
N ILE A 163 35.67 3.63 10.62
CA ILE A 163 36.13 2.96 9.41
C ILE A 163 34.92 2.47 8.59
N ALA A 164 33.96 1.80 9.21
CA ALA A 164 32.75 1.29 8.55
C ALA A 164 31.93 2.42 7.92
N ALA A 165 31.76 3.53 8.64
CA ALA A 165 31.06 4.70 8.14
C ALA A 165 31.83 5.41 7.00
N ALA A 166 33.17 5.46 7.07
CA ALA A 166 33.99 6.04 6.01
C ALA A 166 33.84 5.29 4.68
N LEU A 167 33.75 3.97 4.70
CA LEU A 167 33.53 3.14 3.52
C LEU A 167 32.16 3.42 2.85
N GLU A 168 31.17 3.83 3.61
CA GLU A 168 29.79 4.05 3.16
C GLU A 168 29.48 5.52 2.84
N VAL A 169 30.47 6.40 2.87
CA VAL A 169 30.30 7.82 2.50
C VAL A 169 29.87 7.93 1.03
N GLY A 170 28.72 8.58 0.79
CA GLY A 170 28.13 8.73 -0.55
C GLY A 170 27.22 7.61 -1.00
N SER A 171 27.14 6.50 -0.26
CA SER A 171 26.18 5.43 -0.49
C SER A 171 24.76 5.86 -0.11
N ARG A 172 23.75 5.49 -0.93
CA ARG A 172 22.32 5.72 -0.65
C ARG A 172 21.66 4.54 0.05
N HIS A 173 22.44 3.53 0.42
CA HIS A 173 21.88 2.35 1.06
C HIS A 173 21.39 2.67 2.49
N PRO A 174 20.26 2.11 2.96
CA PRO A 174 19.75 2.39 4.32
C PRO A 174 20.76 2.06 5.43
N ILE A 175 21.55 1.00 5.28
CA ILE A 175 22.62 0.63 6.23
C ILE A 175 23.73 1.68 6.27
N ALA A 176 24.11 2.24 5.11
CA ALA A 176 25.06 3.34 5.05
C ALA A 176 24.61 4.55 5.88
N HIS A 177 23.34 4.93 5.73
CA HIS A 177 22.76 6.01 6.52
C HIS A 177 22.76 5.70 8.02
N ALA A 178 22.52 4.45 8.41
CA ALA A 178 22.54 4.03 9.81
C ALA A 178 23.97 4.12 10.41
N LEU A 179 25.00 3.67 9.66
CA LEU A 179 26.40 3.76 10.07
C LEU A 179 26.85 5.21 10.19
N LEU A 180 26.56 6.05 9.18
CA LEU A 180 26.91 7.47 9.17
C LEU A 180 26.20 8.22 10.31
N THR A 181 24.96 7.86 10.62
CA THR A 181 24.21 8.47 11.73
C THR A 181 24.83 8.06 13.08
N ALA A 182 25.20 6.79 13.25
CA ALA A 182 25.84 6.32 14.46
C ALA A 182 27.23 6.92 14.67
N ALA A 183 27.97 7.15 13.58
CA ALA A 183 29.33 7.73 13.58
C ALA A 183 29.32 9.29 13.54
N TYR A 184 28.18 9.97 13.73
CA TYR A 184 28.05 11.43 13.52
C TYR A 184 29.08 12.27 14.28
N GLN A 185 29.50 11.83 15.47
CA GLN A 185 30.49 12.54 16.31
C GLN A 185 31.93 12.05 16.13
N LEU A 186 32.15 11.03 15.30
CA LEU A 186 33.44 10.43 15.09
C LEU A 186 34.18 11.09 13.91
N HIS A 187 35.50 11.12 14.00
CA HIS A 187 36.33 11.53 12.87
C HIS A 187 36.43 10.38 11.87
N LEU A 188 35.92 10.58 10.66
CA LEU A 188 35.97 9.58 9.61
C LEU A 188 37.32 9.61 8.89
N PRO A 189 38.04 8.48 8.76
CA PRO A 189 39.29 8.43 8.01
C PRO A 189 39.05 8.64 6.50
N ALA A 190 40.06 9.15 5.80
CA ALA A 190 39.99 9.36 4.36
C ALA A 190 40.10 8.01 3.62
N THR A 191 39.15 7.75 2.73
CA THR A 191 39.13 6.56 1.88
C THR A 191 39.83 6.80 0.55
N GLN A 192 40.58 5.82 0.04
CA GLN A 192 41.17 5.79 -1.28
C GLN A 192 40.65 4.56 -2.05
N VAL A 193 40.54 4.68 -3.39
CA VAL A 193 40.15 3.58 -4.28
C VAL A 193 38.83 2.92 -3.85
N LEU A 194 37.79 3.73 -3.61
CA LEU A 194 36.47 3.23 -3.21
C LEU A 194 35.78 2.44 -4.35
N GLN A 195 35.42 1.19 -4.11
CA GLN A 195 34.72 0.34 -5.07
C GLN A 195 33.43 -0.23 -4.45
N HIS A 196 32.32 -0.12 -5.21
CA HIS A 196 31.04 -0.71 -4.85
C HIS A 196 30.83 -2.01 -5.61
N TYR A 197 30.45 -3.08 -4.87
CA TYR A 197 30.12 -4.37 -5.43
C TYR A 197 28.60 -4.61 -5.27
N PRO A 198 27.83 -4.62 -6.38
CA PRO A 198 26.39 -4.86 -6.30
C PRO A 198 26.06 -6.16 -5.56
N ALA A 199 25.11 -6.10 -4.62
CA ALA A 199 24.73 -7.22 -3.73
C ALA A 199 25.83 -7.78 -2.81
N GLY A 200 27.02 -7.20 -2.80
CA GLY A 200 28.13 -7.62 -1.92
C GLY A 200 28.39 -6.62 -0.80
N GLY A 201 28.86 -5.44 -1.17
CA GLY A 201 29.27 -4.43 -0.21
C GLY A 201 30.21 -3.39 -0.84
N VAL A 202 31.06 -2.80 0.00
CA VAL A 202 32.00 -1.76 -0.37
C VAL A 202 33.41 -2.15 0.06
N GLU A 203 34.38 -1.80 -0.77
CA GLU A 203 35.80 -1.98 -0.52
C GLU A 203 36.52 -0.65 -0.70
N ALA A 204 37.44 -0.30 0.19
CA ALA A 204 38.33 0.85 0.03
C ALA A 204 39.63 0.69 0.82
N MET A 205 40.64 1.45 0.44
CA MET A 205 41.91 1.52 1.15
C MET A 205 41.88 2.71 2.13
N ILE A 206 42.28 2.45 3.39
CA ILE A 206 42.43 3.43 4.46
C ILE A 206 43.83 3.22 5.09
N ASP A 207 44.66 4.23 5.08
CA ASP A 207 46.00 4.22 5.64
C ASP A 207 46.88 3.02 5.19
N GLY A 208 46.74 2.64 3.91
CA GLY A 208 47.49 1.54 3.33
C GLY A 208 46.96 0.13 3.63
N VAL A 209 45.83 0.04 4.35
CA VAL A 209 45.13 -1.24 4.63
C VAL A 209 43.83 -1.29 3.80
N LEU A 210 43.59 -2.44 3.19
CA LEU A 210 42.36 -2.68 2.41
C LEU A 210 41.26 -3.19 3.32
N TYR A 211 40.11 -2.50 3.32
CA TYR A 211 38.93 -2.83 4.11
C TYR A 211 37.76 -3.18 3.23
N ARG A 212 36.91 -4.09 3.70
CA ARG A 212 35.61 -4.43 3.13
C ARG A 212 34.52 -4.34 4.18
N ILE A 213 33.36 -3.81 3.77
CA ILE A 213 32.14 -3.87 4.55
C ILE A 213 31.00 -4.40 3.68
N GLY A 214 30.22 -5.35 4.18
CA GLY A 214 29.12 -5.92 3.43
C GLY A 214 28.59 -7.23 3.99
N HIS A 215 27.91 -7.99 3.12
CA HIS A 215 27.46 -9.34 3.46
C HIS A 215 28.66 -10.23 3.81
N VAL A 216 28.46 -11.19 4.71
CA VAL A 216 29.52 -12.06 5.23
C VAL A 216 30.31 -12.76 4.11
N ASP A 217 29.61 -13.22 3.06
CA ASP A 217 30.25 -13.90 1.92
C ASP A 217 31.21 -12.98 1.16
N PHE A 218 30.83 -11.71 1.00
CA PHE A 218 31.67 -10.70 0.36
C PHE A 218 32.84 -10.28 1.26
N ALA A 219 32.53 -9.93 2.51
CA ALA A 219 33.52 -9.43 3.46
C ALA A 219 34.65 -10.42 3.72
N LEU A 220 34.32 -11.71 3.76
CA LEU A 220 35.29 -12.79 4.06
C LEU A 220 35.76 -13.55 2.82
N ASN A 221 35.27 -13.21 1.64
CA ASN A 221 35.61 -13.88 0.36
C ASN A 221 35.44 -15.40 0.44
N ILE A 222 34.29 -15.88 0.94
CA ILE A 222 34.04 -17.30 1.24
C ILE A 222 34.16 -18.21 0.01
N ALA A 223 33.97 -17.66 -1.20
CA ALA A 223 34.16 -18.40 -2.45
C ALA A 223 35.56 -18.98 -2.61
N ASN A 224 36.58 -18.41 -1.95
CA ASN A 224 37.97 -18.89 -1.97
C ASN A 224 38.38 -19.54 -0.63
N ARG A 225 37.56 -20.45 -0.10
CA ARG A 225 37.75 -21.13 1.18
C ARG A 225 39.13 -21.77 1.31
N THR A 226 40.00 -21.14 2.11
CA THR A 226 41.28 -21.76 2.53
C THR A 226 41.63 -21.57 4.01
N ASN A 227 40.73 -20.98 4.85
CA ASN A 227 41.06 -20.71 6.26
C ASN A 227 39.93 -20.98 7.26
N ILE A 228 40.26 -21.84 8.25
CA ILE A 228 39.38 -22.42 9.27
C ILE A 228 38.91 -21.43 10.35
N ASN A 229 39.56 -20.25 10.48
CA ASN A 229 39.22 -19.29 11.55
C ASN A 229 37.93 -18.49 11.30
N ASN A 230 37.36 -18.59 10.11
CA ASN A 230 36.13 -17.84 9.74
C ASN A 230 34.83 -18.67 9.92
N ASP A 231 34.92 -19.99 10.17
CA ASP A 231 33.71 -20.83 10.32
C ASP A 231 32.90 -20.45 11.55
N LEU A 232 33.55 -20.07 12.67
CA LEU A 232 32.87 -19.53 13.86
C LEU A 232 32.13 -18.20 13.60
N VAL A 233 32.70 -17.34 12.76
CA VAL A 233 32.10 -16.06 12.40
C VAL A 233 30.90 -16.27 11.48
N ILE A 234 31.01 -17.21 10.55
CA ILE A 234 29.93 -17.59 9.64
C ILE A 234 28.74 -18.13 10.41
N ASP A 235 28.97 -19.04 11.36
CA ASP A 235 27.91 -19.62 12.19
C ASP A 235 27.26 -18.57 13.11
N LEU A 236 28.06 -17.69 13.74
CA LEU A 236 27.57 -16.62 14.59
C LEU A 236 26.69 -15.59 13.83
N VAL A 237 27.10 -15.26 12.60
CA VAL A 237 26.34 -14.31 11.76
C VAL A 237 25.10 -14.97 11.17
N ALA A 238 25.18 -16.26 10.78
CA ALA A 238 24.05 -17.01 10.26
C ALA A 238 22.96 -17.27 11.31
N GLU A 239 23.35 -17.49 12.58
CA GLU A 239 22.39 -17.70 13.68
C GLU A 239 21.70 -16.42 14.16
N ARG A 240 22.39 -15.25 14.09
CA ARG A 240 21.95 -14.05 14.82
C ARG A 240 21.25 -12.97 14.01
N ALA A 241 21.54 -12.79 12.72
CA ALA A 241 20.82 -11.76 11.97
C ALA A 241 21.03 -11.78 10.45
N SER A 242 19.96 -11.73 9.69
CA SER A 242 19.95 -11.44 8.25
C SER A 242 20.32 -10.00 7.90
N SER A 243 20.36 -9.10 8.87
CA SER A 243 20.74 -7.69 8.71
C SER A 243 22.08 -7.35 9.36
N ALA A 244 22.95 -8.34 9.53
CA ALA A 244 24.31 -8.11 9.99
C ALA A 244 25.24 -7.78 8.81
N VAL A 245 26.15 -6.84 9.02
CA VAL A 245 27.21 -6.46 8.07
C VAL A 245 28.54 -6.68 8.74
N VAL A 246 29.44 -7.32 8.02
CA VAL A 246 30.79 -7.62 8.53
C VAL A 246 31.79 -6.63 7.96
N LEU A 247 32.60 -6.05 8.85
CA LEU A 247 33.80 -5.29 8.50
C LEU A 247 35.02 -6.24 8.57
N SER A 248 35.79 -6.28 7.51
CA SER A 248 37.00 -7.06 7.43
C SER A 248 38.16 -6.24 6.89
N CYS A 249 39.37 -6.64 7.13
CA CYS A 249 40.58 -6.07 6.55
C CYS A 249 41.47 -7.13 5.96
N GLN A 250 42.32 -6.70 5.04
CA GLN A 250 43.42 -7.45 4.49
C GLN A 250 44.72 -6.76 4.88
N LYS A 251 45.52 -7.40 5.76
CA LYS A 251 46.84 -6.89 6.17
C LYS A 251 47.90 -7.60 5.33
N ASP A 252 48.80 -6.81 4.79
CA ASP A 252 49.86 -7.25 3.89
C ASP A 252 49.34 -8.00 2.64
N GLU A 253 50.21 -8.38 1.72
CA GLU A 253 49.83 -9.11 0.49
C GLU A 253 49.26 -10.53 0.76
N SER A 254 48.73 -10.77 1.95
CA SER A 254 48.07 -12.03 2.31
C SER A 254 46.73 -12.15 1.57
N ILE A 255 46.44 -13.34 1.05
CA ILE A 255 45.19 -13.65 0.32
C ILE A 255 43.97 -13.74 1.27
N THR A 256 44.16 -13.56 2.58
CA THR A 256 43.18 -13.85 3.62
C THR A 256 42.58 -12.58 4.20
N TRP A 257 41.22 -12.57 4.28
CA TRP A 257 40.43 -11.51 4.92
C TRP A 257 40.21 -11.84 6.40
N GLN A 258 40.56 -10.91 7.28
CA GLN A 258 40.32 -11.01 8.71
C GLN A 258 39.08 -10.24 9.09
N ALA A 259 38.07 -10.91 9.69
CA ALA A 259 36.93 -10.25 10.28
C ALA A 259 37.34 -9.40 11.49
N LEU A 260 36.91 -8.15 11.54
CA LEU A 260 37.17 -7.21 12.63
C LEU A 260 35.95 -7.01 13.53
N ALA A 261 34.81 -6.71 12.92
CA ALA A 261 33.58 -6.47 13.65
C ALA A 261 32.35 -6.88 12.84
N CYS A 262 31.29 -7.21 13.57
CA CYS A 262 29.96 -7.42 13.04
C CYS A 262 29.02 -6.31 13.54
N PHE A 263 28.36 -5.62 12.61
CA PHE A 263 27.40 -4.56 12.89
C PHE A 263 26.00 -5.13 12.74
N TYR A 264 25.21 -5.06 13.82
CA TYR A 264 23.83 -5.53 13.86
C TYR A 264 22.88 -4.35 13.75
N PHE A 265 21.91 -4.46 12.85
CA PHE A 265 20.92 -3.42 12.63
C PHE A 265 19.53 -3.93 13.01
N ASN A 266 18.72 -3.01 13.51
CA ASN A 266 17.31 -3.25 13.77
C ASN A 266 16.47 -2.19 13.06
N ASP A 267 15.46 -2.63 12.34
CA ASP A 267 14.48 -1.76 11.72
C ASP A 267 13.28 -1.62 12.68
N LYS A 268 13.10 -0.42 13.22
CA LYS A 268 12.07 -0.16 14.23
C LYS A 268 10.68 -0.46 13.68
N VAL A 269 9.94 -1.29 14.38
CA VAL A 269 8.50 -1.53 14.12
C VAL A 269 7.74 -0.21 14.32
N ARG A 270 6.77 0.06 13.45
CA ARG A 270 5.91 1.25 13.57
C ARG A 270 5.10 1.18 14.84
N ASP A 271 5.05 2.28 15.57
CA ASP A 271 4.37 2.36 16.86
C ASP A 271 2.89 1.98 16.77
N SER A 272 2.27 2.19 15.61
CA SER A 272 0.87 1.88 15.32
C SER A 272 0.61 0.47 14.79
N ALA A 273 1.66 -0.31 14.47
CA ALA A 273 1.51 -1.62 13.84
C ALA A 273 0.65 -2.57 14.67
N GLN A 274 0.93 -2.69 15.97
CA GLN A 274 0.21 -3.60 16.85
C GLN A 274 -1.28 -3.25 16.97
N SER A 275 -1.61 -1.96 17.17
CA SER A 275 -3.01 -1.50 17.29
C SER A 275 -3.78 -1.68 15.98
N MET A 276 -3.12 -1.47 14.85
CA MET A 276 -3.68 -1.67 13.51
C MET A 276 -3.98 -3.16 13.27
N LEU A 277 -3.03 -4.05 13.54
CA LEU A 277 -3.21 -5.50 13.39
C LEU A 277 -4.33 -6.04 14.29
N TYR A 278 -4.41 -5.57 15.54
CA TYR A 278 -5.52 -5.89 16.44
C TYR A 278 -6.86 -5.45 15.84
N SER A 279 -6.91 -4.24 15.27
CA SER A 279 -8.13 -3.69 14.65
C SER A 279 -8.55 -4.48 13.41
N LEU A 280 -7.60 -4.99 12.59
CA LEU A 280 -7.90 -5.86 11.46
C LEU A 280 -8.55 -7.16 11.92
N LYS A 281 -7.98 -7.82 12.94
CA LYS A 281 -8.55 -9.04 13.52
C LYS A 281 -9.96 -8.83 14.09
N ALA A 282 -10.18 -7.69 14.75
CA ALA A 282 -11.52 -7.34 15.26
C ALA A 282 -12.55 -7.12 14.13
N LEU A 283 -12.10 -6.81 12.93
CA LEU A 283 -12.94 -6.74 11.71
C LEU A 283 -13.08 -8.09 10.99
N GLY A 284 -12.53 -9.17 11.54
CA GLY A 284 -12.53 -10.50 10.93
C GLY A 284 -11.59 -10.65 9.74
N ILE A 285 -10.54 -9.83 9.67
CA ILE A 285 -9.54 -9.85 8.61
C ILE A 285 -8.25 -10.46 9.17
N GLU A 286 -7.69 -11.44 8.47
CA GLU A 286 -6.46 -12.10 8.89
C GLU A 286 -5.21 -11.38 8.36
N PRO A 287 -4.33 -10.87 9.25
CA PRO A 287 -3.06 -10.30 8.85
C PRO A 287 -2.01 -11.38 8.67
N ILE A 288 -1.27 -11.32 7.56
CA ILE A 288 -0.19 -12.24 7.19
C ILE A 288 1.07 -11.43 6.93
N MET A 289 2.22 -11.91 7.40
CA MET A 289 3.51 -11.33 7.04
C MET A 289 4.21 -12.18 5.99
N LEU A 290 4.66 -11.54 4.90
CA LEU A 290 5.46 -12.15 3.84
C LEU A 290 6.78 -11.40 3.73
N THR A 291 7.91 -11.99 4.14
CA THR A 291 9.20 -11.31 4.11
C THR A 291 10.29 -12.11 3.44
N GLY A 292 11.18 -11.42 2.73
CA GLY A 292 12.41 -12.01 2.19
C GLY A 292 13.51 -12.22 3.24
N ASP A 293 13.36 -11.65 4.43
CA ASP A 293 14.31 -11.81 5.53
C ASP A 293 14.28 -13.26 6.06
N PRO A 294 15.35 -14.05 5.93
CA PRO A 294 15.37 -15.44 6.37
C PRO A 294 15.52 -15.61 7.89
N SER A 295 15.73 -14.52 8.65
CA SER A 295 16.05 -14.62 10.08
C SER A 295 14.86 -15.05 10.94
N SER A 296 15.15 -15.69 12.07
CA SER A 296 14.17 -16.00 13.11
C SER A 296 13.56 -14.72 13.74
N GLN A 297 14.31 -13.63 13.75
CA GLN A 297 13.84 -12.33 14.26
C GLN A 297 12.58 -11.80 13.55
N ALA A 298 12.44 -12.09 12.25
CA ALA A 298 11.23 -11.74 11.51
C ALA A 298 10.01 -12.47 12.07
N LEU A 299 10.14 -13.75 12.38
CA LEU A 299 9.06 -14.55 12.98
C LEU A 299 8.77 -14.13 14.42
N GLU A 300 9.81 -13.82 15.21
CA GLU A 300 9.65 -13.30 16.57
C GLU A 300 8.90 -11.96 16.56
N MET A 301 9.25 -11.06 15.62
CA MET A 301 8.54 -9.79 15.45
C MET A 301 7.06 -10.03 15.13
N ALA A 302 6.74 -10.94 14.22
CA ALA A 302 5.36 -11.27 13.88
C ALA A 302 4.59 -11.82 15.09
N ASN A 303 5.21 -12.71 15.87
CA ASN A 303 4.63 -13.26 17.10
C ASN A 303 4.39 -12.15 18.15
N ASN A 304 5.35 -11.25 18.35
CA ASN A 304 5.21 -10.11 19.27
C ASN A 304 4.10 -9.14 18.85
N LEU A 305 3.87 -9.00 17.54
CA LEU A 305 2.75 -8.26 16.97
C LEU A 305 1.43 -9.04 17.01
N GLY A 306 1.46 -10.28 17.49
CA GLY A 306 0.29 -11.15 17.60
C GLY A 306 -0.18 -11.71 16.26
N MET A 307 0.64 -11.76 15.22
CA MET A 307 0.31 -12.38 13.93
C MET A 307 0.45 -13.90 14.05
N GLN A 308 -0.55 -14.63 13.50
CA GLN A 308 -0.53 -16.11 13.52
C GLN A 308 0.15 -16.69 12.27
N SER A 309 0.12 -15.94 11.18
CA SER A 309 0.64 -16.37 9.88
C SER A 309 1.80 -15.45 9.48
N ALA A 310 3.01 -15.99 9.49
CA ALA A 310 4.21 -15.28 9.05
C ALA A 310 5.15 -16.24 8.31
N TYR A 311 5.66 -15.78 7.19
CA TYR A 311 6.54 -16.57 6.31
C TYR A 311 7.80 -15.74 6.02
N ASN A 312 8.95 -16.31 6.29
CA ASN A 312 10.25 -15.68 6.12
C ASN A 312 11.07 -16.34 5.00
N GLY A 313 12.15 -15.70 4.58
CA GLY A 313 13.05 -16.21 3.53
C GLY A 313 12.41 -16.37 2.15
N LEU A 314 11.34 -15.63 1.86
CA LEU A 314 10.60 -15.77 0.61
C LEU A 314 11.24 -14.98 -0.53
N SER A 315 11.46 -15.63 -1.67
CA SER A 315 11.73 -14.91 -2.91
C SER A 315 10.48 -14.11 -3.36
N PRO A 316 10.62 -13.11 -4.25
CA PRO A 316 9.46 -12.40 -4.80
C PRO A 316 8.43 -13.34 -5.44
N MET A 317 8.88 -14.42 -6.10
CA MET A 317 7.98 -15.42 -6.69
C MET A 317 7.26 -16.26 -5.62
N ASP A 318 7.92 -16.59 -4.51
CA ASP A 318 7.28 -17.32 -3.42
C ASP A 318 6.18 -16.48 -2.77
N LYS A 319 6.40 -15.16 -2.59
CA LYS A 319 5.37 -14.23 -2.12
C LYS A 319 4.16 -14.22 -3.06
N VAL A 320 4.39 -14.18 -4.40
CA VAL A 320 3.32 -14.26 -5.40
C VAL A 320 2.55 -15.56 -5.28
N ASN A 321 3.26 -16.70 -5.18
CA ASN A 321 2.65 -18.02 -5.06
C ASN A 321 1.78 -18.13 -3.78
N HIS A 322 2.23 -17.56 -2.66
CA HIS A 322 1.43 -17.50 -1.42
C HIS A 322 0.13 -16.73 -1.60
N ILE A 323 0.17 -15.55 -2.24
CA ILE A 323 -1.04 -14.77 -2.52
C ILE A 323 -2.00 -15.56 -3.42
N GLN A 324 -1.50 -16.14 -4.52
CA GLN A 324 -2.32 -16.93 -5.44
C GLN A 324 -2.93 -18.17 -4.76
N HIS A 325 -2.19 -18.80 -3.85
CA HIS A 325 -2.72 -19.93 -3.07
C HIS A 325 -3.90 -19.51 -2.18
N LEU A 326 -3.80 -18.38 -1.48
CA LEU A 326 -4.90 -17.82 -0.69
C LEU A 326 -6.11 -17.47 -1.57
N GLN A 327 -5.89 -16.85 -2.72
CA GLN A 327 -6.96 -16.53 -3.69
C GLN A 327 -7.65 -17.78 -4.22
N ALA A 328 -6.91 -18.86 -4.48
CA ALA A 328 -7.45 -20.15 -4.91
C ALA A 328 -8.37 -20.79 -3.83
N GLN A 329 -8.15 -20.45 -2.56
CA GLN A 329 -9.03 -20.85 -1.44
C GLN A 329 -10.23 -19.92 -1.25
N GLY A 330 -10.41 -18.92 -2.12
CA GLY A 330 -11.50 -17.94 -2.06
C GLY A 330 -11.23 -16.72 -1.18
N ALA A 331 -9.99 -16.52 -0.74
CA ALA A 331 -9.60 -15.31 -0.04
C ALA A 331 -9.57 -14.11 -0.99
N VAL A 332 -9.90 -12.92 -0.47
CA VAL A 332 -9.67 -11.64 -1.14
C VAL A 332 -8.52 -10.96 -0.39
N VAL A 333 -7.39 -10.80 -1.08
CA VAL A 333 -6.13 -10.40 -0.46
C VAL A 333 -5.80 -8.93 -0.78
N LEU A 334 -5.57 -8.14 0.26
CA LEU A 334 -4.89 -6.85 0.16
C LEU A 334 -3.40 -7.08 0.40
N MET A 335 -2.54 -6.70 -0.55
CA MET A 335 -1.08 -6.64 -0.33
C MET A 335 -0.65 -5.21 0.03
N VAL A 336 0.13 -5.09 1.09
CA VAL A 336 0.72 -3.82 1.54
C VAL A 336 2.24 -3.94 1.51
N GLY A 337 2.91 -3.07 0.75
CA GLY A 337 4.37 -3.08 0.55
C GLY A 337 4.94 -1.68 0.32
N ASP A 338 6.25 -1.58 0.08
CA ASP A 338 6.94 -0.32 -0.21
C ASP A 338 6.77 0.16 -1.68
N GLY A 339 6.28 -0.69 -2.56
CA GLY A 339 5.97 -0.37 -3.95
C GLY A 339 7.16 -0.49 -4.93
N ILE A 340 8.38 -0.57 -4.46
CA ILE A 340 9.59 -0.64 -5.31
C ILE A 340 10.02 -2.10 -5.49
N ASN A 341 10.24 -2.80 -4.39
CA ASN A 341 10.75 -4.18 -4.42
C ASN A 341 9.63 -5.21 -4.61
N ASP A 342 8.42 -4.88 -4.19
CA ASP A 342 7.28 -5.79 -4.18
C ASP A 342 6.31 -5.60 -5.36
N ALA A 343 6.71 -4.89 -6.43
CA ALA A 343 5.84 -4.62 -7.58
C ALA A 343 5.15 -5.88 -8.17
N PRO A 344 5.82 -7.04 -8.36
CA PRO A 344 5.16 -8.26 -8.82
C PRO A 344 4.13 -8.80 -7.82
N VAL A 345 4.41 -8.68 -6.53
CA VAL A 345 3.55 -9.17 -5.44
C VAL A 345 2.32 -8.29 -5.31
N LEU A 346 2.49 -6.96 -5.38
CA LEU A 346 1.41 -5.98 -5.40
C LEU A 346 0.46 -6.20 -6.59
N ALA A 347 1.03 -6.51 -7.77
CA ALA A 347 0.24 -6.78 -8.98
C ALA A 347 -0.54 -8.12 -8.93
N ALA A 348 -0.08 -9.09 -8.13
CA ALA A 348 -0.74 -10.39 -7.98
C ALA A 348 -1.93 -10.36 -7.03
N ALA A 349 -2.00 -9.41 -6.11
CA ALA A 349 -3.08 -9.29 -5.13
C ALA A 349 -4.39 -8.78 -5.76
N ASP A 350 -5.53 -9.04 -5.09
CA ASP A 350 -6.84 -8.52 -5.52
C ASP A 350 -6.93 -7.01 -5.42
N VAL A 351 -6.23 -6.45 -4.44
CA VAL A 351 -6.02 -5.01 -4.27
C VAL A 351 -4.67 -4.79 -3.61
N SER A 352 -3.99 -3.72 -4.00
CA SER A 352 -2.66 -3.40 -3.49
C SER A 352 -2.59 -1.99 -2.93
N THR A 353 -1.76 -1.82 -1.90
CA THR A 353 -1.49 -0.52 -1.27
C THR A 353 0.01 -0.38 -1.06
N SER A 354 0.58 0.70 -1.54
CA SER A 354 1.97 1.04 -1.21
C SER A 354 2.05 2.14 -0.16
N ILE A 355 3.09 2.06 0.65
CA ILE A 355 3.46 3.11 1.60
C ILE A 355 4.55 3.92 0.91
N ALA A 356 4.20 5.07 0.38
CA ALA A 356 5.13 5.89 -0.37
C ALA A 356 5.59 7.11 0.43
N GLY A 357 6.89 7.38 0.37
CA GLY A 357 7.43 8.70 0.62
C GLY A 357 7.07 9.67 -0.51
N ALA A 358 7.16 10.96 -0.26
CA ALA A 358 6.80 11.99 -1.24
C ALA A 358 7.62 11.90 -2.57
N ALA A 359 8.84 11.33 -2.51
CA ALA A 359 9.71 11.17 -3.67
C ALA A 359 9.34 9.97 -4.57
N ASP A 360 8.61 8.99 -4.04
CA ASP A 360 8.40 7.71 -4.71
C ASP A 360 7.05 7.61 -5.43
N LEU A 361 6.20 8.62 -5.28
CA LEU A 361 4.83 8.65 -5.85
C LEU A 361 4.79 8.41 -7.37
N ALA A 362 5.83 8.80 -8.09
CA ALA A 362 5.89 8.67 -9.56
C ALA A 362 6.07 7.22 -10.03
N GLN A 363 6.59 6.33 -9.20
CA GLN A 363 6.92 4.94 -9.55
C GLN A 363 5.87 3.93 -9.05
N VAL A 364 4.85 4.40 -8.35
CA VAL A 364 3.85 3.53 -7.71
C VAL A 364 2.89 2.92 -8.72
N SER A 365 2.89 1.61 -8.82
CA SER A 365 1.97 0.82 -9.64
C SER A 365 0.79 0.22 -8.86
N SER A 366 0.70 0.47 -7.56
CA SER A 366 -0.36 -0.06 -6.68
C SER A 366 -1.73 0.59 -6.91
N ASP A 367 -2.78 -0.08 -6.48
CA ASP A 367 -4.17 0.38 -6.59
C ASP A 367 -4.51 1.50 -5.61
N SER A 368 -3.70 1.66 -4.58
CA SER A 368 -3.80 2.75 -3.59
C SER A 368 -2.46 3.06 -2.95
N ILE A 369 -2.36 4.24 -2.34
CA ILE A 369 -1.15 4.74 -1.73
C ILE A 369 -1.48 5.31 -0.36
N ILE A 370 -0.70 4.93 0.66
CA ILE A 370 -0.73 5.58 1.96
C ILE A 370 0.29 6.71 1.96
N LEU A 371 -0.20 7.93 2.05
CA LEU A 371 0.63 9.11 2.25
C LEU A 371 1.05 9.20 3.72
N ASN A 372 2.19 9.82 3.99
CA ASN A 372 2.71 10.06 5.35
C ASN A 372 3.01 8.79 6.18
N GLY A 373 2.99 7.61 5.59
CA GLY A 373 3.35 6.37 6.25
C GLY A 373 2.44 5.92 7.41
N GLN A 374 1.22 6.48 7.51
CA GLN A 374 0.24 6.15 8.56
C GLN A 374 -0.52 4.87 8.19
N ILE A 375 0.00 3.72 8.58
CA ILE A 375 -0.59 2.41 8.23
C ILE A 375 -2.00 2.20 8.79
N GLU A 376 -2.40 2.93 9.82
CA GLU A 376 -3.77 2.93 10.37
C GLU A 376 -4.82 3.39 9.36
N ALA A 377 -4.41 4.11 8.32
CA ALA A 377 -5.28 4.50 7.22
C ALA A 377 -5.95 3.30 6.55
N ILE A 378 -5.35 2.09 6.63
CA ILE A 378 -5.95 0.83 6.15
C ILE A 378 -7.26 0.55 6.87
N ILE A 379 -7.32 0.75 8.19
CA ILE A 379 -8.54 0.52 8.99
C ILE A 379 -9.63 1.52 8.60
N ALA A 380 -9.26 2.79 8.44
CA ALA A 380 -10.19 3.82 7.97
C ALA A 380 -10.69 3.48 6.56
N ALA A 381 -9.80 3.03 5.67
CA ALA A 381 -10.13 2.63 4.31
C ALA A 381 -11.13 1.47 4.29
N LYS A 382 -10.91 0.43 5.08
CA LYS A 382 -11.83 -0.70 5.22
C LYS A 382 -13.21 -0.27 5.72
N ARG A 383 -13.28 0.54 6.78
CA ARG A 383 -14.54 1.03 7.34
C ARG A 383 -15.32 1.90 6.34
N ILE A 384 -14.63 2.79 5.64
CA ILE A 384 -15.23 3.65 4.60
C ILE A 384 -15.70 2.78 3.43
N ALA A 385 -14.93 1.79 2.98
CA ALA A 385 -15.29 0.87 1.92
C ALA A 385 -16.55 0.06 2.27
N ASP A 386 -16.64 -0.48 3.48
CA ASP A 386 -17.82 -1.22 3.97
C ASP A 386 -19.06 -0.32 4.02
N LYS A 387 -18.93 0.90 4.53
CA LYS A 387 -20.02 1.87 4.57
C LYS A 387 -20.46 2.28 3.17
N THR A 388 -19.51 2.46 2.25
CA THR A 388 -19.77 2.77 0.84
C THR A 388 -20.57 1.66 0.17
N LYS A 389 -20.11 0.41 0.30
CA LYS A 389 -20.83 -0.78 -0.22
C LYS A 389 -22.25 -0.86 0.32
N ARG A 390 -22.44 -0.59 1.62
CA ARG A 390 -23.76 -0.58 2.27
C ARG A 390 -24.66 0.52 1.70
N ILE A 391 -24.16 1.75 1.56
CA ILE A 391 -24.91 2.89 1.02
C ILE A 391 -25.27 2.67 -0.45
N ILE A 392 -24.33 2.16 -1.27
CA ILE A 392 -24.62 1.80 -2.67
C ILE A 392 -25.77 0.78 -2.72
N LYS A 393 -25.69 -0.30 -1.93
CA LYS A 393 -26.79 -1.31 -1.86
C LYS A 393 -28.10 -0.70 -1.41
N GLN A 394 -28.11 0.21 -0.44
CA GLN A 394 -29.32 0.93 0.00
C GLN A 394 -29.91 1.75 -1.13
N ASN A 395 -29.09 2.53 -1.82
CA ASN A 395 -29.52 3.39 -2.92
C ASN A 395 -30.08 2.58 -4.10
N LEU A 396 -29.41 1.49 -4.48
CA LEU A 396 -29.89 0.59 -5.54
C LEU A 396 -31.22 -0.05 -5.17
N ARG A 397 -31.37 -0.53 -3.92
CA ARG A 397 -32.61 -1.11 -3.42
C ARG A 397 -33.74 -0.10 -3.40
N TRP A 398 -33.46 1.12 -2.93
CA TRP A 398 -34.43 2.21 -2.93
C TRP A 398 -34.91 2.54 -4.35
N ALA A 399 -33.99 2.71 -5.31
CA ALA A 399 -34.32 3.01 -6.70
C ALA A 399 -35.20 1.91 -7.33
N LEU A 400 -34.91 0.64 -7.06
CA LEU A 400 -35.72 -0.48 -7.55
C LEU A 400 -37.12 -0.46 -6.94
N ILE A 401 -37.24 -0.29 -5.62
CA ILE A 401 -38.54 -0.24 -4.93
C ILE A 401 -39.38 0.92 -5.45
N TYR A 402 -38.79 2.14 -5.51
CA TYR A 402 -39.49 3.31 -6.00
C TYR A 402 -40.01 3.11 -7.42
N ASN A 403 -39.14 2.73 -8.37
CA ASN A 403 -39.52 2.54 -9.76
C ASN A 403 -40.59 1.45 -9.94
N SER A 404 -40.50 0.35 -9.20
CA SER A 404 -41.49 -0.71 -9.26
C SER A 404 -42.84 -0.30 -8.66
N SER A 405 -42.83 0.50 -7.58
CA SER A 405 -44.04 0.93 -6.89
C SER A 405 -44.86 1.99 -7.70
N VAL A 406 -44.15 2.85 -8.42
CA VAL A 406 -44.80 3.95 -9.21
C VAL A 406 -45.25 3.46 -10.59
N LEU A 407 -44.60 2.40 -11.13
CA LEU A 407 -44.87 1.85 -12.45
C LEU A 407 -46.35 1.43 -12.64
N ILE A 408 -46.88 0.67 -11.69
CA ILE A 408 -48.27 0.16 -11.79
C ILE A 408 -49.29 1.27 -11.75
N PRO A 409 -49.31 2.21 -10.76
CA PRO A 409 -50.23 3.32 -10.76
C PRO A 409 -50.09 4.23 -11.99
N ALA A 410 -48.85 4.45 -12.50
CA ALA A 410 -48.64 5.24 -13.71
C ALA A 410 -49.23 4.55 -14.95
N ALA A 411 -49.05 3.26 -15.11
CA ALA A 411 -49.61 2.48 -16.21
C ALA A 411 -51.16 2.45 -16.19
N LEU A 412 -51.76 2.47 -14.98
CA LEU A 412 -53.20 2.52 -14.78
C LEU A 412 -53.81 3.95 -14.88
N GLY A 413 -52.98 4.97 -15.21
CA GLY A 413 -53.44 6.36 -15.40
C GLY A 413 -53.70 7.13 -14.11
N TYR A 414 -53.39 6.57 -12.91
CA TYR A 414 -53.60 7.23 -11.61
C TYR A 414 -52.55 8.30 -11.30
N VAL A 415 -51.41 8.30 -11.98
CA VAL A 415 -50.31 9.25 -11.73
C VAL A 415 -50.14 10.16 -12.95
N PRO A 416 -50.44 11.47 -12.83
CA PRO A 416 -50.17 12.41 -13.90
C PRO A 416 -48.66 12.61 -14.09
N PRO A 417 -48.17 12.93 -15.31
CA PRO A 417 -46.73 13.05 -15.62
C PRO A 417 -45.98 14.05 -14.75
N TRP A 418 -46.58 15.16 -14.34
CA TRP A 418 -45.96 16.14 -13.46
C TRP A 418 -45.70 15.58 -12.06
N LEU A 419 -46.62 14.76 -11.51
CA LEU A 419 -46.45 14.10 -10.22
C LEU A 419 -45.36 13.02 -10.29
N ALA A 420 -45.31 12.28 -11.39
CA ALA A 420 -44.23 11.33 -11.67
C ALA A 420 -42.84 12.01 -11.71
N ALA A 421 -42.77 13.20 -12.34
CA ALA A 421 -41.53 13.99 -12.41
C ALA A 421 -41.05 14.48 -11.02
N ILE A 422 -41.97 14.96 -10.18
CA ILE A 422 -41.66 15.35 -8.80
C ILE A 422 -41.14 14.14 -8.00
N GLY A 423 -41.85 13.03 -8.07
CA GLY A 423 -41.44 11.81 -7.35
C GLY A 423 -40.06 11.29 -7.78
N MET A 424 -39.76 11.31 -9.09
CA MET A 424 -38.46 10.96 -9.63
C MET A 424 -37.35 11.89 -9.10
N SER A 425 -37.62 13.22 -9.08
CA SER A 425 -36.66 14.20 -8.58
C SER A 425 -36.37 14.01 -7.09
N LEU A 426 -37.40 13.76 -6.29
CA LEU A 426 -37.29 13.46 -4.85
C LEU A 426 -36.53 12.15 -4.60
N SER A 427 -36.80 11.13 -5.41
CA SER A 427 -36.05 9.85 -5.32
C SER A 427 -34.58 10.03 -5.60
N SER A 428 -34.21 10.81 -6.63
CA SER A 428 -32.82 11.12 -6.95
C SER A 428 -32.16 11.96 -5.86
N LEU A 429 -32.85 12.95 -5.31
CA LEU A 429 -32.37 13.74 -4.17
C LEU A 429 -32.11 12.87 -2.94
N PHE A 430 -32.99 11.93 -2.64
CA PHE A 430 -32.80 10.98 -1.53
C PHE A 430 -31.51 10.16 -1.69
N VAL A 431 -31.23 9.64 -2.89
CA VAL A 431 -30.01 8.88 -3.20
C VAL A 431 -28.77 9.73 -2.97
N VAL A 432 -28.78 10.99 -3.42
CA VAL A 432 -27.66 11.93 -3.20
C VAL A 432 -27.47 12.21 -1.71
N LEU A 433 -28.53 12.54 -0.99
CA LEU A 433 -28.46 12.83 0.45
C LEU A 433 -27.97 11.62 1.25
N ASN A 434 -28.40 10.40 0.89
CA ASN A 434 -27.92 9.18 1.53
C ASN A 434 -26.41 8.98 1.27
N ALA A 435 -25.92 9.25 0.05
CA ALA A 435 -24.49 9.17 -0.27
C ALA A 435 -23.66 10.20 0.50
N LEU A 436 -24.18 11.40 0.76
CA LEU A 436 -23.49 12.42 1.55
C LEU A 436 -23.23 12.03 3.00
N ARG A 437 -23.91 11.01 3.54
CA ARG A 437 -23.61 10.42 4.87
C ARG A 437 -22.20 9.84 4.96
N LEU A 438 -21.55 9.59 3.82
CA LEU A 438 -20.15 9.16 3.76
C LEU A 438 -19.16 10.24 4.18
N LYS A 439 -19.52 11.52 4.09
CA LYS A 439 -18.67 12.62 4.60
C LYS A 439 -18.42 12.54 6.12
N ARG A 440 -19.33 11.89 6.85
CA ARG A 440 -19.28 11.74 8.32
C ARG A 440 -18.78 10.34 8.74
N ALA A 441 -18.15 9.62 7.83
CA ALA A 441 -17.65 8.27 8.06
C ALA A 441 -16.28 8.29 8.74
#